data_073d131641ed680de207c67233bb88c7
#
_entry.id   073d131641ed680de207c67233bb88c7
#
_cell.length_a   1.000
_cell.length_b   1.000
_cell.length_c   1.000
_cell.angle_alpha   90.00
_cell.angle_beta   90.00
_cell.angle_gamma   90.00
#
_symmetry.space_group_name_H-M   'P 1'
#
loop_
_entity.id
_entity.type
_entity.pdbx_description
1 polymer ?
#
loop_
_entity_poly.entity_id
_entity_poly.type
_entity_poly.pdbx_seq_one_letter_code
_entity_poly.pdbx_strand_id
1 'polypeptide(L)'
;MKMTVNKMKCISLSRTAIIMAAMTVLSSCGGGQSGMKLGDDEFTVMAVHSTASQQSTSYPATIKGIQDIEVRPQVSGFIVKLCVDEGATVRKGEALFQIDPTQYAAAKRQASAAVEMAKSNVNTLTLNEQQKKNLHDKNIISDFEYQSAVDQLLSAKASLAQAQAQLTSATQNLDFCTVTSPSNGVVGTFPYRVGSLVSPSVAQPLTTVSEIGDMYVYFSMTEKQLLAMTKAGGTLKDQLEKMPAVK
;
A
#
# COMPACT_ATOMS: atom_id res chain seq x y z
N MET A 1 -42.50 25.82 2.32
CA MET A 1 -43.84 25.22 2.50
C MET A 1 -44.33 25.63 3.88
N LYS A 2 -45.27 26.55 3.89
CA LYS A 2 -45.82 27.17 5.10
C LYS A 2 -46.82 26.24 5.76
N MET A 3 -46.71 25.98 7.04
CA MET A 3 -47.78 25.36 7.83
C MET A 3 -48.35 26.38 8.82
N THR A 4 -49.61 26.58 8.69
CA THR A 4 -50.46 27.51 9.39
C THR A 4 -50.85 27.00 10.78
N VAL A 5 -50.73 27.88 11.77
CA VAL A 5 -51.18 27.68 13.14
C VAL A 5 -52.70 27.87 13.20
N ASN A 6 -53.40 26.91 13.75
CA ASN A 6 -54.85 26.97 13.96
C ASN A 6 -55.16 27.40 15.40
N LYS A 7 -55.84 28.53 15.51
CA LYS A 7 -56.30 29.16 16.75
C LYS A 7 -57.58 28.44 17.25
N MET A 8 -57.55 27.87 18.43
CA MET A 8 -58.77 27.41 19.10
C MET A 8 -59.26 28.46 20.13
N LYS A 9 -60.53 28.82 19.92
CA LYS A 9 -61.28 29.84 20.71
C LYS A 9 -61.57 29.31 22.11
N CYS A 10 -61.36 30.17 23.13
CA CYS A 10 -61.91 30.04 24.48
C CYS A 10 -63.44 30.25 24.49
N ILE A 11 -64.13 29.32 25.08
CA ILE A 11 -65.53 29.44 25.41
C ILE A 11 -65.63 29.83 26.90
N SER A 12 -66.17 31.03 27.10
CA SER A 12 -66.53 31.60 28.39
C SER A 12 -67.71 30.82 28.98
N LEU A 13 -67.49 30.10 30.07
CA LEU A 13 -68.59 29.52 30.84
C LEU A 13 -68.80 30.35 32.12
N SER A 14 -70.02 30.71 32.26
CA SER A 14 -70.68 31.60 33.16
C SER A 14 -70.23 31.52 34.64
N ARG A 15 -69.94 32.72 35.16
CA ARG A 15 -69.54 33.02 36.59
C ARG A 15 -70.63 32.73 37.63
N THR A 16 -71.80 32.25 37.27
CA THR A 16 -72.93 32.03 38.17
C THR A 16 -73.05 30.63 38.77
N ALA A 17 -72.34 29.63 38.22
CA ALA A 17 -72.38 28.23 38.74
C ALA A 17 -71.41 28.01 39.93
N ILE A 18 -70.46 28.88 40.16
CA ILE A 18 -69.45 28.68 41.19
C ILE A 18 -69.88 29.15 42.60
N ILE A 19 -70.90 30.09 42.65
CA ILE A 19 -71.36 30.63 43.94
C ILE A 19 -72.33 29.72 44.71
N MET A 20 -73.05 28.80 44.02
CA MET A 20 -73.96 27.86 44.67
C MET A 20 -73.32 26.59 45.18
N ALA A 21 -72.15 26.24 44.77
CA ALA A 21 -71.40 25.06 45.26
C ALA A 21 -70.56 25.35 46.55
N ALA A 22 -70.42 26.62 46.93
CA ALA A 22 -69.64 27.00 48.12
C ALA A 22 -70.36 27.02 49.45
N MET A 23 -71.70 26.80 49.45
CA MET A 23 -72.53 26.92 50.70
C MET A 23 -72.95 25.58 51.35
N THR A 24 -72.52 24.46 50.82
CA THR A 24 -72.92 23.12 51.35
C THR A 24 -71.80 22.32 52.05
N VAL A 25 -70.63 22.92 52.31
CA VAL A 25 -69.50 22.22 52.90
C VAL A 25 -69.19 22.62 54.36
N LEU A 26 -70.09 23.34 55.04
CA LEU A 26 -69.83 23.83 56.37
C LEU A 26 -70.66 23.12 57.46
N SER A 27 -70.91 21.84 57.36
CA SER A 27 -71.49 21.09 58.47
C SER A 27 -71.05 19.61 58.46
N SER A 28 -69.84 19.35 58.83
CA SER A 28 -69.47 18.04 59.43
C SER A 28 -68.21 18.21 60.28
N CYS A 29 -68.47 18.67 61.51
CA CYS A 29 -67.55 18.51 62.59
C CYS A 29 -68.04 17.36 63.44
N GLY A 30 -67.34 16.24 63.39
CA GLY A 30 -67.68 15.08 64.15
C GLY A 30 -66.46 14.14 64.27
N GLY A 31 -65.90 14.08 65.44
CA GLY A 31 -64.68 13.46 65.83
C GLY A 31 -64.46 12.00 65.42
N GLY A 32 -63.24 11.69 65.19
CA GLY A 32 -62.74 10.37 65.04
C GLY A 32 -61.21 10.47 64.90
N GLN A 33 -60.56 10.46 66.06
CA GLN A 33 -59.10 10.37 66.17
C GLN A 33 -58.66 8.96 65.74
N SER A 34 -58.62 8.70 64.42
CA SER A 34 -57.95 7.53 63.89
C SER A 34 -56.48 7.90 63.68
N GLY A 35 -55.69 7.50 64.69
CA GLY A 35 -54.24 7.57 64.49
C GLY A 35 -53.85 6.92 63.17
N MET A 36 -53.37 7.72 62.25
CA MET A 36 -52.74 7.26 61.04
C MET A 36 -51.50 6.50 61.52
N LYS A 37 -51.60 5.17 61.60
CA LYS A 37 -50.43 4.34 61.66
C LYS A 37 -49.66 4.65 60.38
N LEU A 38 -48.58 5.42 60.51
CA LEU A 38 -47.53 5.39 59.51
C LEU A 38 -47.14 3.90 59.39
N GLY A 39 -47.57 3.26 58.30
CA GLY A 39 -47.11 1.93 57.98
C GLY A 39 -45.60 1.99 57.95
N ASP A 40 -44.99 1.03 58.58
CA ASP A 40 -43.58 0.77 58.31
C ASP A 40 -43.47 0.49 56.79
N ASP A 41 -43.16 1.56 56.05
CA ASP A 41 -42.79 1.39 54.69
C ASP A 41 -41.44 0.65 54.63
N GLU A 42 -41.52 -0.70 54.65
CA GLU A 42 -40.35 -1.51 54.35
C GLU A 42 -39.90 -1.24 52.92
N PHE A 43 -38.95 -0.32 52.76
CA PHE A 43 -38.29 -0.13 51.49
C PHE A 43 -37.31 -1.28 51.26
N THR A 44 -37.51 -2.01 50.20
CA THR A 44 -36.56 -3.04 49.77
C THR A 44 -35.28 -2.33 49.36
N VAL A 45 -34.25 -2.40 50.19
CA VAL A 45 -32.92 -1.87 49.87
C VAL A 45 -32.09 -2.98 49.19
N MET A 46 -31.60 -2.68 48.04
CA MET A 46 -30.64 -3.53 47.33
C MET A 46 -29.23 -3.06 47.65
N ALA A 47 -28.41 -3.92 48.18
CA ALA A 47 -27.00 -3.63 48.38
C ALA A 47 -26.33 -3.54 47.02
N VAL A 48 -25.86 -2.34 46.64
CA VAL A 48 -25.08 -2.11 45.41
C VAL A 48 -23.64 -2.48 45.69
N HIS A 49 -23.19 -3.57 45.10
CA HIS A 49 -21.78 -3.96 45.15
C HIS A 49 -21.06 -3.29 43.95
N SER A 50 -19.89 -2.72 44.19
CA SER A 50 -19.03 -2.24 43.13
C SER A 50 -18.51 -3.42 42.32
N THR A 51 -18.97 -3.55 41.08
CA THR A 51 -18.47 -4.55 40.14
C THR A 51 -17.52 -3.87 39.20
N ALA A 52 -16.33 -4.46 38.99
CA ALA A 52 -15.40 -3.97 38.00
C ALA A 52 -16.03 -4.12 36.61
N SER A 53 -16.34 -3.01 35.95
CA SER A 53 -16.82 -2.99 34.58
C SER A 53 -15.65 -2.77 33.66
N GLN A 54 -15.41 -3.71 32.75
CA GLN A 54 -14.47 -3.49 31.66
C GLN A 54 -15.19 -2.81 30.51
N GLN A 55 -14.82 -1.57 30.21
CA GLN A 55 -15.32 -0.86 29.07
C GLN A 55 -14.38 -1.14 27.88
N SER A 56 -14.86 -1.88 26.89
CA SER A 56 -14.14 -2.10 25.65
C SER A 56 -14.59 -1.08 24.60
N THR A 57 -13.65 -0.47 23.94
CA THR A 57 -13.90 0.43 22.80
C THR A 57 -13.24 -0.15 21.57
N SER A 58 -14.01 -0.36 20.49
CA SER A 58 -13.46 -0.82 19.22
C SER A 58 -13.15 0.35 18.30
N TYR A 59 -12.01 0.28 17.63
CA TYR A 59 -11.56 1.27 16.67
C TYR A 59 -11.47 0.63 15.29
N PRO A 60 -12.00 1.26 14.23
CA PRO A 60 -11.72 0.81 12.88
C PRO A 60 -10.23 0.97 12.60
N ALA A 61 -9.60 -0.11 12.19
CA ALA A 61 -8.17 -0.12 11.89
C ALA A 61 -7.92 -0.68 10.48
N THR A 62 -6.91 -0.10 9.80
CA THR A 62 -6.40 -0.61 8.53
C THR A 62 -5.04 -1.21 8.78
N ILE A 63 -4.87 -2.48 8.41
CA ILE A 63 -3.59 -3.20 8.50
C ILE A 63 -2.88 -3.05 7.16
N LYS A 64 -1.60 -2.64 7.18
CA LYS A 64 -0.72 -2.59 6.00
C LYS A 64 0.59 -3.28 6.32
N GLY A 65 1.16 -3.97 5.35
CA GLY A 65 2.53 -4.47 5.44
C GLY A 65 3.52 -3.32 5.64
N ILE A 66 4.69 -3.59 6.19
CA ILE A 66 5.76 -2.59 6.32
C ILE A 66 6.14 -2.03 4.95
N GLN A 67 6.16 -2.89 3.92
CA GLN A 67 6.41 -2.50 2.55
C GLN A 67 5.37 -3.13 1.62
N ASP A 68 4.66 -2.28 0.92
CA ASP A 68 3.80 -2.66 -0.20
C ASP A 68 4.50 -2.18 -1.47
N ILE A 69 5.11 -3.10 -2.22
CA ILE A 69 5.87 -2.76 -3.42
C ILE A 69 5.04 -3.09 -4.66
N GLU A 70 4.76 -2.06 -5.44
CA GLU A 70 4.11 -2.22 -6.73
C GLU A 70 5.07 -2.83 -7.75
N VAL A 71 4.69 -3.96 -8.32
CA VAL A 71 5.44 -4.63 -9.39
C VAL A 71 4.92 -4.15 -10.73
N ARG A 72 5.77 -3.44 -11.48
CA ARG A 72 5.45 -2.90 -12.80
C ARG A 72 6.35 -3.51 -13.86
N PRO A 73 5.86 -3.73 -15.09
CA PRO A 73 6.68 -4.24 -16.18
C PRO A 73 7.69 -3.16 -16.62
N GLN A 74 8.90 -3.57 -16.98
CA GLN A 74 9.93 -2.68 -17.51
C GLN A 74 9.99 -2.71 -19.05
N VAL A 75 9.33 -3.70 -19.67
CA VAL A 75 9.25 -3.89 -21.12
C VAL A 75 7.79 -4.05 -21.54
N SER A 76 7.51 -3.80 -22.82
CA SER A 76 6.18 -3.96 -23.40
C SER A 76 6.03 -5.33 -24.03
N GLY A 77 4.87 -5.97 -23.86
CA GLY A 77 4.58 -7.25 -24.50
C GLY A 77 3.35 -7.92 -23.90
N PHE A 78 3.00 -9.08 -24.43
CA PHE A 78 1.88 -9.88 -23.91
C PHE A 78 2.34 -10.77 -22.77
N ILE A 79 1.51 -10.91 -21.74
CA ILE A 79 1.75 -11.89 -20.67
C ILE A 79 1.49 -13.29 -21.25
N VAL A 80 2.52 -14.13 -21.27
CA VAL A 80 2.41 -15.52 -21.75
C VAL A 80 2.18 -16.52 -20.63
N LYS A 81 2.63 -16.21 -19.41
CA LYS A 81 2.49 -17.10 -18.26
C LYS A 81 2.44 -16.31 -16.96
N LEU A 82 1.59 -16.80 -16.04
CA LEU A 82 1.61 -16.48 -14.61
C LEU A 82 2.39 -17.62 -13.91
N CYS A 83 3.41 -17.28 -13.15
CA CYS A 83 4.28 -18.26 -12.49
C CYS A 83 3.82 -18.57 -11.06
N VAL A 84 2.99 -17.69 -10.48
CA VAL A 84 2.47 -17.79 -9.11
C VAL A 84 0.99 -17.47 -9.11
N ASP A 85 0.29 -17.87 -8.04
CA ASP A 85 -1.13 -17.57 -7.83
C ASP A 85 -1.31 -16.32 -6.95
N GLU A 86 -2.50 -15.70 -7.02
CA GLU A 86 -2.88 -14.60 -6.13
C GLU A 86 -2.88 -15.08 -4.66
N GLY A 87 -2.29 -14.30 -3.77
CA GLY A 87 -2.15 -14.66 -2.35
C GLY A 87 -1.01 -15.62 -2.03
N ALA A 88 -0.23 -16.06 -3.03
CA ALA A 88 0.93 -16.93 -2.79
C ALA A 88 2.06 -16.18 -2.08
N THR A 89 2.79 -16.88 -1.21
CA THR A 89 4.02 -16.38 -0.61
C THR A 89 5.18 -16.58 -1.56
N VAL A 90 5.93 -15.50 -1.81
CA VAL A 90 7.06 -15.47 -2.74
C VAL A 90 8.33 -14.97 -2.09
N ARG A 91 9.46 -15.37 -2.63
CA ARG A 91 10.79 -14.90 -2.24
C ARG A 91 11.31 -13.85 -3.21
N LYS A 92 12.18 -12.98 -2.70
CA LYS A 92 12.90 -12.03 -3.56
C LYS A 92 13.60 -12.74 -4.72
N GLY A 93 13.36 -12.27 -5.96
CA GLY A 93 13.91 -12.85 -7.19
C GLY A 93 13.06 -13.98 -7.79
N GLU A 94 11.99 -14.42 -7.13
CA GLU A 94 11.08 -15.43 -7.67
C GLU A 94 10.27 -14.88 -8.85
N ALA A 95 10.14 -15.64 -9.93
CA ALA A 95 9.42 -15.20 -11.12
C ALA A 95 7.92 -15.17 -10.86
N LEU A 96 7.30 -14.01 -11.15
CA LEU A 96 5.86 -13.77 -10.99
C LEU A 96 5.12 -13.87 -12.34
N PHE A 97 5.64 -13.16 -13.34
CA PHE A 97 5.05 -13.09 -14.68
C PHE A 97 6.10 -13.31 -15.73
N GLN A 98 5.69 -13.90 -16.83
CA GLN A 98 6.51 -13.98 -18.04
C GLN A 98 5.83 -13.24 -19.17
N ILE A 99 6.55 -12.23 -19.71
CA ILE A 99 6.18 -11.46 -20.90
C ILE A 99 6.80 -12.17 -22.10
N ASP A 100 6.19 -12.08 -23.29
CA ASP A 100 6.67 -12.71 -24.51
C ASP A 100 8.12 -12.28 -24.82
N PRO A 101 9.10 -13.20 -24.74
CA PRO A 101 10.51 -12.88 -24.93
C PRO A 101 10.95 -12.89 -26.41
N THR A 102 10.06 -13.24 -27.35
CA THR A 102 10.41 -13.59 -28.73
C THR A 102 11.20 -12.47 -29.43
N GLN A 103 10.68 -11.24 -29.39
CA GLN A 103 11.34 -10.08 -30.02
C GLN A 103 12.66 -9.72 -29.31
N TYR A 104 12.70 -9.83 -27.97
CA TYR A 104 13.87 -9.48 -27.16
C TYR A 104 14.98 -10.52 -27.32
N ALA A 105 14.63 -11.80 -27.42
CA ALA A 105 15.57 -12.87 -27.72
C ALA A 105 16.17 -12.70 -29.13
N ALA A 106 15.38 -12.28 -30.11
CA ALA A 106 15.90 -11.97 -31.45
C ALA A 106 16.85 -10.77 -31.43
N ALA A 107 16.52 -9.69 -30.73
CA ALA A 107 17.39 -8.54 -30.55
C ALA A 107 18.71 -8.88 -29.85
N LYS A 108 18.68 -9.71 -28.81
CA LYS A 108 19.90 -10.24 -28.16
C LYS A 108 20.78 -11.02 -29.12
N ARG A 109 20.20 -11.93 -29.93
CA ARG A 109 20.97 -12.70 -30.95
C ARG A 109 21.62 -11.79 -31.99
N GLN A 110 20.88 -10.74 -32.43
CA GLN A 110 21.42 -9.76 -33.37
C GLN A 110 22.60 -8.99 -32.77
N ALA A 111 22.45 -8.49 -31.54
CA ALA A 111 23.52 -7.79 -30.83
C ALA A 111 24.74 -8.71 -30.57
N SER A 112 24.51 -9.98 -30.24
CA SER A 112 25.58 -10.96 -30.08
C SER A 112 26.36 -11.17 -31.38
N ALA A 113 25.69 -11.28 -32.52
CA ALA A 113 26.36 -11.40 -33.83
C ALA A 113 27.18 -10.15 -34.17
N ALA A 114 26.69 -8.95 -33.82
CA ALA A 114 27.42 -7.70 -33.98
C ALA A 114 28.74 -7.67 -33.15
N VAL A 115 28.69 -8.19 -31.92
CA VAL A 115 29.89 -8.34 -31.08
C VAL A 115 30.90 -9.29 -31.72
N GLU A 116 30.49 -10.44 -32.22
CA GLU A 116 31.41 -11.40 -32.87
C GLU A 116 32.03 -10.79 -34.13
N MET A 117 31.26 -10.03 -34.91
CA MET A 117 31.78 -9.30 -36.07
C MET A 117 32.81 -8.23 -35.69
N ALA A 118 32.53 -7.43 -34.70
CA ALA A 118 33.45 -6.40 -34.18
C ALA A 118 34.71 -7.05 -33.57
N LYS A 119 34.59 -8.16 -32.87
CA LYS A 119 35.70 -8.93 -32.29
C LYS A 119 36.62 -9.48 -33.41
N SER A 120 36.05 -10.02 -34.47
CA SER A 120 36.83 -10.49 -35.64
C SER A 120 37.61 -9.35 -36.29
N ASN A 121 36.97 -8.15 -36.40
CA ASN A 121 37.66 -6.97 -36.94
C ASN A 121 38.84 -6.53 -36.02
N VAL A 122 38.64 -6.51 -34.71
CA VAL A 122 39.72 -6.23 -33.72
C VAL A 122 40.86 -7.23 -33.89
N ASN A 123 40.57 -8.51 -34.02
CA ASN A 123 41.61 -9.54 -34.21
C ASN A 123 42.42 -9.29 -35.49
N THR A 124 41.75 -8.97 -36.61
CA THR A 124 42.41 -8.67 -37.87
C THR A 124 43.33 -7.44 -37.74
N LEU A 125 42.84 -6.34 -37.13
CA LEU A 125 43.61 -5.12 -36.96
C LEU A 125 44.72 -5.28 -35.91
N THR A 126 44.55 -6.15 -34.90
CA THR A 126 45.61 -6.49 -33.98
C THR A 126 46.77 -7.19 -34.68
N LEU A 127 46.49 -8.14 -35.57
CA LEU A 127 47.54 -8.79 -36.38
C LEU A 127 48.23 -7.79 -37.31
N ASN A 128 47.48 -6.87 -37.95
CA ASN A 128 48.03 -5.81 -38.77
C ASN A 128 48.95 -4.86 -37.99
N GLU A 129 48.50 -4.41 -36.81
CA GLU A 129 49.31 -3.58 -35.90
C GLU A 129 50.60 -4.28 -35.52
N GLN A 130 50.54 -5.57 -35.10
CA GLN A 130 51.71 -6.35 -34.74
C GLN A 130 52.68 -6.51 -35.90
N GLN A 131 52.18 -6.74 -37.12
CA GLN A 131 52.99 -6.79 -38.30
C GLN A 131 53.69 -5.44 -38.58
N LYS A 132 52.91 -4.32 -38.53
CA LYS A 132 53.47 -2.98 -38.74
C LYS A 132 54.48 -2.61 -37.63
N LYS A 133 54.23 -3.00 -36.40
CA LYS A 133 55.19 -2.81 -35.31
C LYS A 133 56.52 -3.51 -35.58
N ASN A 134 56.49 -4.77 -36.01
CA ASN A 134 57.72 -5.53 -36.34
C ASN A 134 58.51 -4.88 -37.51
N LEU A 135 57.83 -4.26 -38.48
CA LEU A 135 58.49 -3.54 -39.58
C LEU A 135 59.02 -2.18 -39.13
N HIS A 136 58.32 -1.48 -38.30
CA HIS A 136 58.74 -0.21 -37.68
C HIS A 136 60.00 -0.39 -36.82
N ASP A 137 60.02 -1.42 -35.94
CA ASP A 137 61.16 -1.73 -35.11
C ASP A 137 62.44 -2.04 -35.90
N LYS A 138 62.30 -2.44 -37.18
CA LYS A 138 63.37 -2.66 -38.13
C LYS A 138 63.66 -1.43 -39.01
N ASN A 139 63.00 -0.27 -38.73
CA ASN A 139 63.12 0.96 -39.55
C ASN A 139 62.72 0.78 -41.03
N ILE A 140 61.80 -0.15 -41.35
CA ILE A 140 61.34 -0.41 -42.71
C ILE A 140 60.16 0.52 -43.09
N ILE A 141 59.32 0.93 -42.11
CA ILE A 141 58.20 1.81 -42.30
C ILE A 141 58.31 3.07 -41.47
N SER A 142 57.57 4.12 -41.82
CA SER A 142 57.56 5.40 -41.11
C SER A 142 56.71 5.31 -39.81
N ASP A 143 57.02 6.23 -38.83
CA ASP A 143 56.21 6.41 -37.64
C ASP A 143 54.75 6.68 -37.93
N PHE A 144 54.46 7.44 -39.00
CA PHE A 144 53.11 7.75 -39.42
C PHE A 144 52.30 6.47 -39.80
N GLU A 145 52.97 5.56 -40.56
CA GLU A 145 52.31 4.33 -41.01
C GLU A 145 52.03 3.36 -39.84
N TYR A 146 52.95 3.29 -38.88
CA TYR A 146 52.73 2.51 -37.64
C TYR A 146 51.61 3.14 -36.81
N GLN A 147 51.65 4.46 -36.56
CA GLN A 147 50.63 5.16 -35.76
C GLN A 147 49.22 5.03 -36.41
N SER A 148 49.13 5.09 -37.75
CA SER A 148 47.87 4.84 -38.44
C SER A 148 47.30 3.46 -38.15
N ALA A 149 48.12 2.41 -38.08
CA ALA A 149 47.67 1.07 -37.72
C ALA A 149 47.22 0.97 -36.25
N VAL A 150 47.90 1.69 -35.34
CA VAL A 150 47.49 1.78 -33.91
C VAL A 150 46.14 2.47 -33.78
N ASP A 151 45.91 3.58 -34.50
CA ASP A 151 44.67 4.35 -34.47
C ASP A 151 43.50 3.55 -35.06
N GLN A 152 43.75 2.77 -36.13
CA GLN A 152 42.76 1.83 -36.68
C GLN A 152 42.35 0.75 -35.69
N LEU A 153 43.34 0.17 -34.97
CA LEU A 153 43.05 -0.80 -33.91
C LEU A 153 42.28 -0.17 -32.77
N LEU A 154 42.64 1.05 -32.35
CA LEU A 154 41.91 1.76 -31.30
C LEU A 154 40.44 2.03 -31.71
N SER A 155 40.20 2.45 -32.93
CA SER A 155 38.86 2.63 -33.50
C SER A 155 38.06 1.35 -33.52
N ALA A 156 38.66 0.23 -33.91
CA ALA A 156 38.00 -1.07 -33.89
C ALA A 156 37.68 -1.55 -32.47
N LYS A 157 38.57 -1.32 -31.50
CA LYS A 157 38.30 -1.59 -30.10
C LYS A 157 37.13 -0.76 -29.53
N ALA A 158 37.03 0.52 -29.91
CA ALA A 158 35.91 1.37 -29.57
C ALA A 158 34.58 0.83 -30.16
N SER A 159 34.61 0.38 -31.42
CA SER A 159 33.45 -0.25 -32.08
C SER A 159 33.02 -1.57 -31.37
N LEU A 160 33.99 -2.38 -30.93
CA LEU A 160 33.71 -3.56 -30.13
C LEU A 160 33.06 -3.21 -28.80
N ALA A 161 33.56 -2.19 -28.10
CA ALA A 161 32.96 -1.73 -26.84
C ALA A 161 31.52 -1.23 -27.04
N GLN A 162 31.23 -0.53 -28.12
CA GLN A 162 29.89 -0.12 -28.49
C GLN A 162 28.96 -1.32 -28.74
N ALA A 163 29.41 -2.31 -29.50
CA ALA A 163 28.64 -3.54 -29.75
C ALA A 163 28.37 -4.33 -28.45
N GLN A 164 29.34 -4.37 -27.54
CA GLN A 164 29.18 -4.99 -26.22
C GLN A 164 28.15 -4.27 -25.37
N ALA A 165 28.14 -2.94 -25.37
CA ALA A 165 27.13 -2.14 -24.67
C ALA A 165 25.72 -2.42 -25.22
N GLN A 166 25.56 -2.54 -26.54
CA GLN A 166 24.30 -2.90 -27.18
C GLN A 166 23.84 -4.32 -26.79
N LEU A 167 24.77 -5.30 -26.72
CA LEU A 167 24.45 -6.64 -26.26
C LEU A 167 24.01 -6.65 -24.80
N THR A 168 24.65 -5.88 -23.95
CA THR A 168 24.26 -5.72 -22.53
C THR A 168 22.83 -5.18 -22.42
N SER A 169 22.51 -4.12 -23.14
CA SER A 169 21.17 -3.55 -23.16
C SER A 169 20.10 -4.53 -23.67
N ALA A 170 20.40 -5.24 -24.77
CA ALA A 170 19.50 -6.26 -25.32
C ALA A 170 19.29 -7.45 -24.36
N THR A 171 20.32 -7.80 -23.59
CA THR A 171 20.24 -8.85 -22.57
C THR A 171 19.36 -8.39 -21.40
N GLN A 172 19.55 -7.18 -20.89
CA GLN A 172 18.72 -6.62 -19.83
C GLN A 172 17.24 -6.54 -20.23
N ASN A 173 16.95 -6.12 -21.46
CA ASN A 173 15.57 -6.09 -21.97
C ASN A 173 14.94 -7.50 -22.04
N LEU A 174 15.73 -8.52 -22.38
CA LEU A 174 15.28 -9.91 -22.35
C LEU A 174 15.05 -10.38 -20.90
N ASP A 175 15.92 -10.04 -19.97
CA ASP A 175 15.79 -10.40 -18.56
C ASP A 175 14.54 -9.75 -17.93
N PHE A 176 14.20 -8.52 -18.35
CA PHE A 176 12.97 -7.84 -17.93
C PHE A 176 11.68 -8.48 -18.44
N CYS A 177 11.76 -9.40 -19.43
CA CYS A 177 10.59 -10.21 -19.82
C CYS A 177 10.16 -11.19 -18.71
N THR A 178 11.04 -11.53 -17.78
CA THR A 178 10.71 -12.28 -16.58
C THR A 178 10.58 -11.30 -15.42
N VAL A 179 9.35 -10.98 -15.06
CA VAL A 179 9.07 -10.08 -13.94
C VAL A 179 9.20 -10.85 -12.65
N THR A 180 10.14 -10.43 -11.79
CA THR A 180 10.45 -11.10 -10.52
C THR A 180 10.00 -10.29 -9.33
N SER A 181 9.84 -10.94 -8.17
CA SER A 181 9.53 -10.27 -6.91
C SER A 181 10.71 -9.44 -6.40
N PRO A 182 10.48 -8.15 -6.03
CA PRO A 182 11.53 -7.29 -5.48
C PRO A 182 11.86 -7.60 -4.01
N SER A 183 10.92 -8.24 -3.27
CA SER A 183 11.04 -8.57 -1.86
C SER A 183 10.43 -9.93 -1.54
N ASN A 184 10.65 -10.40 -0.31
CA ASN A 184 9.88 -11.50 0.24
C ASN A 184 8.51 -10.97 0.67
N GLY A 185 7.45 -11.75 0.46
CA GLY A 185 6.11 -11.31 0.86
C GLY A 185 5.00 -12.13 0.24
N VAL A 186 3.79 -11.59 0.30
CA VAL A 186 2.60 -12.18 -0.32
C VAL A 186 2.18 -11.35 -1.51
N VAL A 187 1.88 -12.05 -2.58
CA VAL A 187 1.43 -11.46 -3.85
C VAL A 187 -0.04 -11.05 -3.73
N GLY A 188 -0.35 -9.83 -4.15
CA GLY A 188 -1.70 -9.29 -4.21
C GLY A 188 -2.52 -9.85 -5.38
N THR A 189 -3.54 -9.10 -5.78
CA THR A 189 -4.41 -9.45 -6.91
C THR A 189 -3.72 -9.17 -8.25
N PHE A 190 -4.15 -9.85 -9.29
CA PHE A 190 -3.67 -9.69 -10.67
C PHE A 190 -4.72 -8.98 -11.54
N PRO A 191 -4.58 -7.67 -11.79
CA PRO A 191 -5.46 -6.95 -12.70
C PRO A 191 -5.33 -7.45 -14.15
N TYR A 192 -4.17 -7.99 -14.51
CA TYR A 192 -3.86 -8.48 -15.86
C TYR A 192 -3.79 -9.99 -15.89
N ARG A 193 -4.32 -10.59 -16.94
CA ARG A 193 -4.34 -12.04 -17.16
C ARG A 193 -3.43 -12.43 -18.33
N VAL A 194 -3.18 -13.73 -18.48
CA VAL A 194 -2.47 -14.26 -19.65
C VAL A 194 -3.15 -13.78 -20.93
N GLY A 195 -2.37 -13.27 -21.88
CA GLY A 195 -2.84 -12.65 -23.11
C GLY A 195 -3.05 -11.13 -23.03
N SER A 196 -2.96 -10.51 -21.85
CA SER A 196 -3.04 -9.06 -21.72
C SER A 196 -1.77 -8.40 -22.22
N LEU A 197 -1.91 -7.28 -22.94
CA LEU A 197 -0.79 -6.41 -23.32
C LEU A 197 -0.42 -5.52 -22.13
N VAL A 198 0.86 -5.51 -21.78
CA VAL A 198 1.41 -4.68 -20.70
C VAL A 198 2.57 -3.82 -21.20
N SER A 199 2.81 -2.69 -20.55
CA SER A 199 3.91 -1.77 -20.86
C SER A 199 4.34 -1.01 -19.60
N PRO A 200 5.51 -0.36 -19.58
CA PRO A 200 5.96 0.46 -18.43
C PRO A 200 5.01 1.60 -18.05
N SER A 201 4.17 2.05 -18.98
CA SER A 201 3.22 3.16 -18.81
C SER A 201 1.80 2.74 -18.40
N VAL A 202 1.56 1.47 -18.08
CA VAL A 202 0.23 1.03 -17.61
C VAL A 202 -0.17 1.72 -16.32
N ALA A 203 -1.45 2.10 -16.21
CA ALA A 203 -1.96 2.85 -15.08
C ALA A 203 -1.92 2.04 -13.78
N GLN A 204 -2.21 0.74 -13.84
CA GLN A 204 -2.21 -0.16 -12.69
C GLN A 204 -0.95 -1.04 -12.69
N PRO A 205 -0.37 -1.38 -11.53
CA PRO A 205 0.71 -2.34 -11.43
C PRO A 205 0.24 -3.74 -11.82
N LEU A 206 1.17 -4.63 -12.18
CA LEU A 206 0.86 -6.05 -12.45
C LEU A 206 0.35 -6.75 -11.19
N THR A 207 0.94 -6.42 -10.07
CA THR A 207 0.55 -6.85 -8.72
C THR A 207 1.26 -5.98 -7.69
N THR A 208 0.92 -6.19 -6.42
CA THR A 208 1.64 -5.62 -5.28
C THR A 208 2.20 -6.77 -4.47
N VAL A 209 3.45 -6.68 -4.04
CA VAL A 209 4.05 -7.63 -3.10
C VAL A 209 4.12 -6.96 -1.74
N SER A 210 3.41 -7.53 -0.75
CA SER A 210 3.32 -7.02 0.62
C SER A 210 4.16 -7.88 1.55
N GLU A 211 5.06 -7.26 2.29
CA GLU A 211 5.81 -7.94 3.35
C GLU A 211 4.93 -8.08 4.59
N ILE A 212 4.64 -9.33 5.00
CA ILE A 212 3.70 -9.66 6.08
C ILE A 212 4.42 -9.98 7.41
N GLY A 213 5.75 -9.92 7.45
CA GLY A 213 6.54 -10.25 8.67
C GLY A 213 6.10 -9.39 9.86
N ASP A 214 6.19 -8.09 9.71
CA ASP A 214 5.69 -7.09 10.64
C ASP A 214 4.64 -6.25 9.92
N MET A 215 3.61 -5.77 10.64
CA MET A 215 2.53 -5.00 10.05
C MET A 215 2.29 -3.72 10.82
N TYR A 216 1.98 -2.64 10.10
CA TYR A 216 1.48 -1.40 10.70
C TYR A 216 -0.04 -1.44 10.79
N VAL A 217 -0.54 -1.12 11.98
CA VAL A 217 -1.96 -0.97 12.23
C VAL A 217 -2.27 0.53 12.34
N TYR A 218 -2.98 1.06 11.36
CA TYR A 218 -3.42 2.45 11.35
C TYR A 218 -4.85 2.52 11.89
N PHE A 219 -5.06 3.20 12.98
CA PHE A 219 -6.38 3.44 13.56
C PHE A 219 -6.60 4.93 13.84
N SER A 220 -7.85 5.37 13.72
CA SER A 220 -8.23 6.76 13.93
C SER A 220 -8.93 6.91 15.27
N MET A 221 -8.50 7.91 16.03
CA MET A 221 -9.12 8.29 17.31
C MET A 221 -9.62 9.73 17.23
N THR A 222 -10.71 10.02 17.94
CA THR A 222 -11.19 11.41 18.11
C THR A 222 -10.30 12.15 19.12
N GLU A 223 -10.19 13.47 18.94
CA GLU A 223 -9.44 14.32 19.88
C GLU A 223 -9.91 14.17 21.32
N LYS A 224 -11.24 14.02 21.54
CA LYS A 224 -11.81 13.78 22.87
C LYS A 224 -11.28 12.50 23.51
N GLN A 225 -11.14 11.43 22.75
CA GLN A 225 -10.58 10.17 23.23
C GLN A 225 -9.10 10.29 23.55
N LEU A 226 -8.35 10.97 22.66
CA LEU A 226 -6.94 11.25 22.86
C LEU A 226 -6.69 12.06 24.14
N LEU A 227 -7.47 13.11 24.37
CA LEU A 227 -7.42 13.93 25.59
C LEU A 227 -7.84 13.14 26.84
N ALA A 228 -8.79 12.22 26.72
CA ALA A 228 -9.17 11.37 27.86
C ALA A 228 -8.03 10.42 28.27
N MET A 229 -7.28 9.86 27.28
CA MET A 229 -6.11 9.02 27.54
C MET A 229 -4.96 9.82 28.18
N THR A 230 -4.67 11.03 27.71
CA THR A 230 -3.59 11.86 28.27
C THR A 230 -3.92 12.41 29.66
N LYS A 231 -5.19 12.66 29.97
CA LYS A 231 -5.64 13.05 31.32
C LYS A 231 -5.46 11.96 32.38
N ALA A 232 -5.39 10.69 31.98
CA ALA A 232 -5.13 9.56 32.88
C ALA A 232 -3.67 9.48 33.38
N GLY A 233 -2.80 10.39 32.94
CA GLY A 233 -1.42 10.58 33.40
C GLY A 233 -0.38 9.97 32.47
N GLY A 234 0.51 10.82 31.97
CA GLY A 234 1.65 10.45 31.12
C GLY A 234 1.64 11.10 29.74
N THR A 235 2.74 10.94 29.01
CA THR A 235 2.82 11.36 27.60
C THR A 235 2.05 10.36 26.72
N LEU A 236 1.64 10.78 25.54
CA LEU A 236 1.00 9.91 24.55
C LEU A 236 1.85 8.66 24.26
N LYS A 237 3.17 8.80 24.28
CA LYS A 237 4.12 7.71 24.06
C LYS A 237 4.05 6.67 25.18
N ASP A 238 3.98 7.11 26.45
CA ASP A 238 3.89 6.21 27.61
C ASP A 238 2.56 5.43 27.61
N GLN A 239 1.49 6.01 27.09
CA GLN A 239 0.19 5.36 26.97
C GLN A 239 0.17 4.34 25.81
N LEU A 240 0.83 4.66 24.69
CA LEU A 240 0.97 3.72 23.57
C LEU A 240 1.81 2.49 23.94
N GLU A 241 2.88 2.66 24.74
CA GLU A 241 3.71 1.55 25.21
C GLU A 241 2.96 0.62 26.21
N LYS A 242 1.94 1.16 26.91
CA LYS A 242 1.08 0.39 27.82
C LYS A 242 -0.11 -0.27 27.14
N MET A 243 -0.36 0.01 25.84
CA MET A 243 -1.41 -0.66 25.10
C MET A 243 -1.08 -2.16 24.99
N PRO A 244 -2.08 -3.04 25.22
CA PRO A 244 -1.88 -4.47 24.98
C PRO A 244 -1.52 -4.68 23.51
N ALA A 245 -0.55 -5.58 23.26
CA ALA A 245 -0.17 -5.95 21.90
C ALA A 245 -1.42 -6.42 21.14
N VAL A 246 -1.60 -5.88 19.94
CA VAL A 246 -2.67 -6.32 19.04
C VAL A 246 -2.36 -7.77 18.64
N LYS A 247 -3.30 -8.67 18.96
CA LYS A 247 -3.20 -10.10 18.58
C LYS A 247 -3.96 -10.34 17.29
#